data_f640a70363acabce48a9edb2ea322c44
#
_entry.id   f640a70363acabce48a9edb2ea322c44
#
_cell.length_a   1.000
_cell.length_b   1.000
_cell.length_c   1.000
_cell.angle_alpha   90.00
_cell.angle_beta   90.00
_cell.angle_gamma   90.00
#
_symmetry.space_group_name_H-M   'P 1'
#
loop_
_entity.id
_entity.type
_entity.pdbx_description
1 polymer ?
#
loop_
_entity_poly.entity_id
_entity_poly.type
_entity_poly.pdbx_seq_one_letter_code
_entity_poly.pdbx_strand_id
1 'polypeptide(L)'
;VTDQGTDEDTRYEAVRSRDARFDGVFFFAVETTGIYCRPSCPAVTPKRANVRFFTTAAAAQGSGFRACRRCRPDAVPGSAEWNVRADVVGRAVRLIADGVVDREGVAGLAGRLGYSARQVQRQLTAELGAGPVALARAQRAHTARVLVQTTGLPITEIAFASGFASVRQFNDTIRAVYASTPSELRAAAPKHGRDRRTATPNAGIPLRLAHRGPYQAGPVFDLLEHEAVPGVEEVSGPPGARTYRRTLRLPYGTGIVAVGERPGTTRTGFGAHPGGWLDARLHLTDPRDLTTAVQRLRRLFDLDADPYAVDERLAADPRLAPLVAARPGLRSPGTADPEELAVRALTRRTEAERLVRRYGKALDAPCGSLTHLFPEPAVLAGAEPGGTLGALTAALADHAVRLDPGADRDDAQDALLAVPGLDARTVAEIRTRALGDPDVAPPGLDVPDSWRPWRSYALNHLRAAGEWESR
;
A
#
# COMPACT_ATOMS: atom_id res chain seq x y z
N VAL A 1 -43.35 6.18 -9.53
CA VAL A 1 -43.04 7.38 -8.73
C VAL A 1 -42.25 7.03 -7.48
N THR A 2 -42.02 5.74 -7.17
CA THR A 2 -41.32 5.28 -5.94
C THR A 2 -39.85 5.00 -6.10
N ASP A 3 -39.27 5.13 -7.29
CA ASP A 3 -37.86 4.77 -7.55
C ASP A 3 -36.87 5.94 -7.33
N GLN A 4 -37.29 7.19 -7.50
CA GLN A 4 -36.41 8.35 -7.35
C GLN A 4 -36.02 8.66 -5.88
N GLY A 5 -36.91 8.37 -4.93
CA GLY A 5 -36.63 8.62 -3.51
C GLY A 5 -35.55 7.69 -2.93
N THR A 6 -35.59 6.43 -3.31
CA THR A 6 -34.62 5.41 -2.86
C THR A 6 -33.22 5.70 -3.41
N ASP A 7 -33.11 6.19 -4.65
CA ASP A 7 -31.83 6.56 -5.27
C ASP A 7 -31.21 7.81 -4.60
N GLU A 8 -32.00 8.82 -4.26
CA GLU A 8 -31.49 10.02 -3.59
C GLU A 8 -31.05 9.78 -2.14
N ASP A 9 -31.72 8.90 -1.41
CA ASP A 9 -31.30 8.51 -0.06
C ASP A 9 -29.99 7.71 -0.09
N THR A 10 -29.84 6.82 -1.06
CA THR A 10 -28.58 6.09 -1.29
C THR A 10 -27.43 7.07 -1.63
N ARG A 11 -27.66 8.06 -2.47
CA ARG A 11 -26.69 9.13 -2.78
C ARG A 11 -26.34 9.96 -1.56
N TYR A 12 -27.31 10.28 -0.72
CA TYR A 12 -27.06 11.01 0.52
C TYR A 12 -26.21 10.20 1.51
N GLU A 13 -26.42 8.89 1.62
CA GLU A 13 -25.55 8.03 2.44
C GLU A 13 -24.11 8.01 1.90
N ALA A 14 -23.91 7.99 0.58
CA ALA A 14 -22.58 8.11 -0.02
C ALA A 14 -21.91 9.47 0.32
N VAL A 15 -22.66 10.55 0.36
CA VAL A 15 -22.18 11.89 0.81
C VAL A 15 -21.85 11.87 2.31
N ARG A 16 -22.68 11.26 3.12
CA ARG A 16 -22.50 11.17 4.58
C ARG A 16 -21.26 10.34 4.94
N SER A 17 -21.04 9.25 4.24
CA SER A 17 -19.87 8.38 4.39
C SER A 17 -18.61 8.92 3.68
N ARG A 18 -18.74 10.02 2.92
CA ARG A 18 -17.67 10.57 2.07
C ARG A 18 -17.06 9.53 1.13
N ASP A 19 -17.92 8.74 0.50
CA ASP A 19 -17.49 7.62 -0.32
C ASP A 19 -16.95 8.09 -1.68
N ALA A 20 -15.63 8.00 -1.83
CA ALA A 20 -14.93 8.42 -3.04
C ALA A 20 -15.25 7.55 -4.27
N ARG A 21 -15.83 6.37 -4.11
CA ARG A 21 -16.25 5.50 -5.22
C ARG A 21 -17.33 6.15 -6.09
N PHE A 22 -18.08 7.08 -5.51
CA PHE A 22 -19.10 7.82 -6.23
C PHE A 22 -18.62 9.13 -6.83
N ASP A 23 -17.34 9.48 -6.70
CA ASP A 23 -16.77 10.67 -7.31
C ASP A 23 -16.83 10.55 -8.83
N GLY A 24 -17.48 11.55 -9.48
CA GLY A 24 -17.72 11.54 -10.92
C GLY A 24 -18.97 10.77 -11.36
N VAL A 25 -19.59 9.94 -10.50
CA VAL A 25 -20.87 9.27 -10.76
C VAL A 25 -22.02 10.25 -10.57
N PHE A 26 -21.96 11.04 -9.50
CA PHE A 26 -22.89 12.15 -9.25
C PHE A 26 -22.21 13.28 -8.47
N PHE A 27 -22.90 14.42 -8.42
CA PHE A 27 -22.50 15.60 -7.64
C PHE A 27 -23.64 16.00 -6.74
N PHE A 28 -23.33 16.64 -5.61
CA PHE A 28 -24.35 17.22 -4.75
C PHE A 28 -24.10 18.71 -4.56
N ALA A 29 -25.18 19.48 -4.50
CA ALA A 29 -25.15 20.91 -4.24
C ALA A 29 -25.84 21.22 -2.92
N VAL A 30 -25.31 22.21 -2.20
CA VAL A 30 -25.85 22.69 -0.92
C VAL A 30 -26.56 24.02 -1.16
N GLU A 31 -27.87 24.02 -1.05
CA GLU A 31 -28.70 25.18 -1.37
C GLU A 31 -28.36 26.40 -0.52
N THR A 32 -28.09 26.20 0.76
CA THR A 32 -27.75 27.26 1.70
C THR A 32 -26.43 27.99 1.41
N THR A 33 -25.52 27.35 0.70
CA THR A 33 -24.18 27.90 0.39
C THR A 33 -23.96 28.20 -1.08
N GLY A 34 -24.85 27.72 -1.95
CA GLY A 34 -24.71 27.82 -3.40
C GLY A 34 -23.49 27.09 -3.96
N ILE A 35 -23.03 26.06 -3.25
CA ILE A 35 -21.82 25.31 -3.61
C ILE A 35 -22.18 23.89 -3.98
N TYR A 36 -21.64 23.38 -5.11
CA TYR A 36 -21.70 21.95 -5.42
C TYR A 36 -20.36 21.26 -5.16
N CYS A 37 -20.44 19.99 -4.79
CA CYS A 37 -19.34 19.15 -4.35
C CYS A 37 -19.42 17.76 -4.99
N ARG A 38 -18.33 17.00 -4.90
CA ARG A 38 -18.32 15.55 -5.13
C ARG A 38 -18.59 14.80 -3.82
N PRO A 39 -19.07 13.53 -3.86
CA PRO A 39 -19.41 12.74 -2.68
C PRO A 39 -18.32 12.66 -1.62
N SER A 40 -17.06 12.51 -1.99
CA SER A 40 -15.92 12.44 -1.06
C SER A 40 -15.49 13.79 -0.46
N CYS A 41 -16.24 14.86 -0.67
CA CYS A 41 -15.85 16.19 -0.19
C CYS A 41 -15.59 16.19 1.33
N PRO A 42 -14.42 16.70 1.82
CA PRO A 42 -14.08 16.74 3.24
C PRO A 42 -14.80 17.86 4.01
N ALA A 43 -15.67 18.64 3.35
CA ALA A 43 -16.49 19.66 4.01
C ALA A 43 -17.48 19.02 5.02
N VAL A 44 -18.04 19.87 5.89
CA VAL A 44 -19.10 19.42 6.80
C VAL A 44 -20.27 18.88 5.99
N THR A 45 -20.74 17.67 6.34
CA THR A 45 -21.88 17.04 5.68
C THR A 45 -23.12 17.91 5.87
N PRO A 46 -23.76 18.38 4.79
CA PRO A 46 -24.96 19.23 4.89
C PRO A 46 -26.16 18.40 5.37
N LYS A 47 -27.18 19.06 5.92
CA LYS A 47 -28.46 18.42 6.22
C LYS A 47 -29.11 17.94 4.91
N ARG A 48 -29.74 16.75 4.92
CA ARG A 48 -30.40 16.16 3.74
C ARG A 48 -31.35 17.13 3.02
N ALA A 49 -32.15 17.90 3.79
CA ALA A 49 -33.11 18.85 3.25
C ALA A 49 -32.49 20.01 2.43
N ASN A 50 -31.17 20.22 2.56
CA ASN A 50 -30.47 21.30 1.86
C ASN A 50 -29.62 20.75 0.69
N VAL A 51 -29.78 19.47 0.33
CA VAL A 51 -28.96 18.81 -0.69
C VAL A 51 -29.78 18.52 -1.94
N ARG A 52 -29.25 18.93 -3.09
CA ARG A 52 -29.72 18.54 -4.42
C ARG A 52 -28.66 17.71 -5.13
N PHE A 53 -29.09 16.70 -5.86
CA PHE A 53 -28.18 15.83 -6.61
C PHE A 53 -28.18 16.15 -8.10
N PHE A 54 -27.03 16.00 -8.72
CA PHE A 54 -26.80 16.24 -10.14
C PHE A 54 -25.95 15.11 -10.72
N THR A 55 -26.26 14.68 -11.94
CA THR A 55 -25.47 13.66 -12.64
C THR A 55 -24.16 14.18 -13.21
N THR A 56 -24.07 15.50 -13.44
CA THR A 56 -22.85 16.14 -13.97
C THR A 56 -22.52 17.45 -13.27
N ALA A 57 -21.26 17.82 -13.25
CA ALA A 57 -20.80 19.13 -12.77
C ALA A 57 -21.44 20.26 -13.58
N ALA A 58 -21.60 20.08 -14.91
CA ALA A 58 -22.21 21.06 -15.79
C ALA A 58 -23.68 21.33 -15.43
N ALA A 59 -24.44 20.29 -15.05
CA ALA A 59 -25.83 20.44 -14.62
C ALA A 59 -25.94 21.24 -13.30
N ALA A 60 -25.02 21.00 -12.36
CA ALA A 60 -24.95 21.78 -11.12
C ALA A 60 -24.59 23.25 -11.39
N GLN A 61 -23.61 23.52 -12.27
CA GLN A 61 -23.24 24.88 -12.68
C GLN A 61 -24.38 25.61 -13.41
N GLY A 62 -25.03 24.91 -14.35
CA GLY A 62 -26.18 25.42 -15.07
C GLY A 62 -27.37 25.77 -14.16
N SER A 63 -27.45 25.14 -12.98
CA SER A 63 -28.44 25.45 -11.93
C SER A 63 -27.99 26.57 -10.96
N GLY A 64 -26.88 27.25 -11.25
CA GLY A 64 -26.41 28.40 -10.48
C GLY A 64 -25.49 28.10 -9.30
N PHE A 65 -25.06 26.83 -9.12
CA PHE A 65 -24.13 26.46 -8.06
C PHE A 65 -22.68 26.67 -8.52
N ARG A 66 -21.83 27.16 -7.61
CA ARG A 66 -20.38 27.28 -7.86
C ARG A 66 -19.63 26.06 -7.35
N ALA A 67 -18.51 25.75 -8.01
CA ALA A 67 -17.65 24.65 -7.62
C ALA A 67 -17.03 24.83 -6.22
N CYS A 68 -16.99 23.77 -5.44
CA CYS A 68 -16.31 23.76 -4.16
C CYS A 68 -14.79 23.87 -4.36
N ARG A 69 -14.18 24.88 -3.72
CA ARG A 69 -12.72 25.08 -3.80
C ARG A 69 -11.89 23.99 -3.12
N ARG A 70 -12.50 23.18 -2.24
CA ARG A 70 -11.80 22.10 -1.53
C ARG A 70 -11.72 20.83 -2.36
N CYS A 71 -12.83 20.37 -2.91
CA CYS A 71 -12.87 19.12 -3.65
C CYS A 71 -12.78 19.27 -5.17
N ARG A 72 -12.79 20.52 -5.71
CA ARG A 72 -12.64 20.78 -7.15
C ARG A 72 -13.53 19.88 -8.02
N PRO A 73 -14.84 19.91 -7.83
CA PRO A 73 -15.76 19.04 -8.57
C PRO A 73 -15.88 19.42 -10.05
N ASP A 74 -15.33 20.56 -10.42
CA ASP A 74 -15.22 21.11 -11.78
C ASP A 74 -14.06 20.49 -12.58
N ALA A 75 -13.09 19.85 -11.91
CA ALA A 75 -12.00 19.15 -12.58
C ALA A 75 -12.52 17.87 -13.27
N VAL A 76 -11.92 17.50 -14.39
CA VAL A 76 -12.30 16.28 -15.12
C VAL A 76 -11.92 15.05 -14.30
N PRO A 77 -12.83 14.09 -14.04
CA PRO A 77 -12.48 12.84 -13.36
C PRO A 77 -11.29 12.15 -14.03
N GLY A 78 -10.25 11.87 -13.25
CA GLY A 78 -9.00 11.29 -13.77
C GLY A 78 -7.99 12.28 -14.32
N SER A 79 -8.28 13.60 -14.35
CA SER A 79 -7.27 14.61 -14.67
C SER A 79 -6.28 14.80 -13.53
N ALA A 80 -5.06 15.28 -13.84
CA ALA A 80 -4.06 15.62 -12.84
C ALA A 80 -4.61 16.58 -11.77
N GLU A 81 -5.44 17.55 -12.16
CA GLU A 81 -6.07 18.49 -11.23
C GLU A 81 -7.11 17.83 -10.31
N TRP A 82 -7.80 16.79 -10.77
CA TRP A 82 -8.75 16.01 -9.97
C TRP A 82 -8.03 15.21 -8.88
N ASN A 83 -6.88 14.63 -9.21
CA ASN A 83 -6.15 13.69 -8.37
C ASN A 83 -5.02 14.33 -7.53
N VAL A 84 -4.50 15.51 -7.91
CA VAL A 84 -3.30 16.12 -7.29
C VAL A 84 -3.39 16.19 -5.76
N ARG A 85 -4.53 16.59 -5.19
CA ARG A 85 -4.65 16.67 -3.73
C ARG A 85 -4.81 15.30 -3.08
N ALA A 86 -5.62 14.43 -3.66
CA ALA A 86 -5.80 13.06 -3.16
C ALA A 86 -4.50 12.27 -3.30
N ASP A 87 -3.73 12.52 -4.37
CA ASP A 87 -2.44 11.87 -4.59
C ASP A 87 -1.39 12.35 -3.57
N VAL A 88 -1.20 13.65 -3.38
CA VAL A 88 -0.23 14.16 -2.38
C VAL A 88 -0.55 13.68 -0.98
N VAL A 89 -1.84 13.65 -0.59
CA VAL A 89 -2.26 13.13 0.71
C VAL A 89 -1.99 11.62 0.80
N GLY A 90 -2.32 10.87 -0.24
CA GLY A 90 -2.03 9.43 -0.32
C GLY A 90 -0.53 9.13 -0.25
N ARG A 91 0.29 9.88 -1.00
CA ARG A 91 1.76 9.79 -0.96
C ARG A 91 2.30 10.11 0.43
N ALA A 92 1.83 11.18 1.05
CA ALA A 92 2.21 11.55 2.41
C ALA A 92 1.86 10.45 3.42
N VAL A 93 0.67 9.89 3.37
CA VAL A 93 0.23 8.80 4.26
C VAL A 93 1.11 7.57 4.08
N ARG A 94 1.44 7.18 2.85
CA ARG A 94 2.34 6.05 2.58
C ARG A 94 3.75 6.27 3.15
N LEU A 95 4.32 7.49 3.00
CA LEU A 95 5.61 7.86 3.57
C LEU A 95 5.59 7.90 5.10
N ILE A 96 4.51 8.42 5.70
CA ILE A 96 4.32 8.43 7.15
C ILE A 96 4.23 6.99 7.67
N ALA A 97 3.45 6.13 7.00
CA ALA A 97 3.35 4.73 7.35
C ALA A 97 4.68 3.98 7.23
N ASP A 98 5.53 4.37 6.28
CA ASP A 98 6.90 3.84 6.13
C ASP A 98 7.91 4.44 7.15
N GLY A 99 7.46 5.32 8.04
CA GLY A 99 8.27 5.90 9.13
C GLY A 99 9.15 7.08 8.72
N VAL A 100 8.91 7.73 7.58
CA VAL A 100 9.73 8.86 7.11
C VAL A 100 9.69 10.02 8.11
N VAL A 101 8.53 10.33 8.70
CA VAL A 101 8.46 11.42 9.71
C VAL A 101 9.26 11.10 10.96
N ASP A 102 9.38 9.84 11.33
CA ASP A 102 10.14 9.41 12.51
C ASP A 102 11.67 9.48 12.25
N ARG A 103 12.10 9.23 11.02
CA ARG A 103 13.52 9.27 10.61
C ARG A 103 14.01 10.66 10.19
N GLU A 104 13.21 11.37 9.43
CA GLU A 104 13.62 12.57 8.69
C GLU A 104 12.83 13.82 9.10
N GLY A 105 11.83 13.65 9.98
CA GLY A 105 10.93 14.74 10.39
C GLY A 105 9.98 15.18 9.28
N VAL A 106 9.24 16.26 9.55
CA VAL A 106 8.30 16.84 8.58
C VAL A 106 9.02 17.46 7.39
N ALA A 107 10.25 17.94 7.58
CA ALA A 107 11.08 18.50 6.51
C ALA A 107 11.46 17.42 5.48
N GLY A 108 11.86 16.23 5.94
CA GLY A 108 12.15 15.09 5.05
C GLY A 108 10.92 14.62 4.29
N LEU A 109 9.78 14.51 4.97
CA LEU A 109 8.50 14.20 4.31
C LEU A 109 8.18 15.21 3.19
N ALA A 110 8.31 16.50 3.48
CA ALA A 110 8.03 17.58 2.55
C ALA A 110 8.98 17.57 1.35
N GLY A 111 10.29 17.36 1.59
CA GLY A 111 11.31 17.24 0.54
C GLY A 111 11.02 16.06 -0.40
N ARG A 112 10.62 14.90 0.14
CA ARG A 112 10.27 13.72 -0.65
C ARG A 112 9.03 13.94 -1.52
N LEU A 113 8.07 14.73 -1.04
CA LEU A 113 6.84 15.07 -1.78
C LEU A 113 7.04 16.19 -2.80
N GLY A 114 8.12 16.96 -2.74
CA GLY A 114 8.34 18.15 -3.57
C GLY A 114 7.54 19.38 -3.11
N TYR A 115 7.15 19.45 -1.83
CA TYR A 115 6.34 20.54 -1.27
C TYR A 115 7.00 21.18 -0.05
N SER A 116 6.55 22.37 0.35
CA SER A 116 6.96 22.95 1.63
C SER A 116 6.29 22.24 2.82
N ALA A 117 6.95 22.18 3.97
CA ALA A 117 6.40 21.60 5.19
C ALA A 117 5.03 22.22 5.58
N ARG A 118 4.87 23.52 5.36
CA ARG A 118 3.60 24.23 5.61
C ARG A 118 2.48 23.77 4.67
N GLN A 119 2.77 23.51 3.41
CA GLN A 119 1.79 22.98 2.45
C GLN A 119 1.36 21.58 2.83
N VAL A 120 2.31 20.70 3.14
CA VAL A 120 2.03 19.31 3.58
C VAL A 120 1.18 19.33 4.85
N GLN A 121 1.56 20.12 5.85
CA GLN A 121 0.78 20.29 7.09
C GLN A 121 -0.66 20.71 6.79
N ARG A 122 -0.83 21.73 5.94
CA ARG A 122 -2.15 22.29 5.60
C ARG A 122 -3.02 21.28 4.84
N GLN A 123 -2.42 20.55 3.86
CA GLN A 123 -3.16 19.58 3.06
C GLN A 123 -3.61 18.38 3.89
N LEU A 124 -2.71 17.79 4.70
CA LEU A 124 -3.06 16.69 5.59
C LEU A 124 -4.11 17.10 6.64
N THR A 125 -3.98 18.28 7.22
CA THR A 125 -4.96 18.76 8.19
C THR A 125 -6.32 19.04 7.54
N ALA A 126 -6.35 19.57 6.31
CA ALA A 126 -7.60 19.82 5.58
C ALA A 126 -8.34 18.54 5.16
N GLU A 127 -7.60 17.49 4.76
CA GLU A 127 -8.19 16.27 4.24
C GLU A 127 -8.40 15.20 5.33
N LEU A 128 -7.48 15.09 6.29
CA LEU A 128 -7.50 14.04 7.32
C LEU A 128 -7.78 14.55 8.73
N GLY A 129 -7.91 15.87 8.91
CA GLY A 129 -8.11 16.48 10.22
C GLY A 129 -6.87 16.49 11.12
N ALA A 130 -5.72 15.99 10.64
CA ALA A 130 -4.49 15.84 11.41
C ALA A 130 -3.25 16.13 10.58
N GLY A 131 -2.23 16.74 11.18
CA GLY A 131 -0.95 17.00 10.54
C GLY A 131 0.00 15.79 10.59
N PRO A 132 1.16 15.87 9.90
CA PRO A 132 2.11 14.76 9.76
C PRO A 132 2.58 14.16 11.10
N VAL A 133 2.89 15.00 12.09
CA VAL A 133 3.35 14.54 13.41
C VAL A 133 2.26 13.77 14.16
N ALA A 134 1.00 14.22 14.07
CA ALA A 134 -0.13 13.54 14.72
C ALA A 134 -0.41 12.19 14.04
N LEU A 135 -0.32 12.12 12.72
CA LEU A 135 -0.47 10.86 11.96
C LEU A 135 0.66 9.88 12.28
N ALA A 136 1.91 10.34 12.32
CA ALA A 136 3.05 9.50 12.72
C ALA A 136 2.90 8.99 14.16
N ARG A 137 2.43 9.85 15.09
CA ARG A 137 2.14 9.44 16.47
C ARG A 137 1.06 8.37 16.55
N ALA A 138 0.00 8.49 15.77
CA ALA A 138 -1.07 7.49 15.68
C ALA A 138 -0.54 6.16 15.11
N GLN A 139 0.32 6.20 14.11
CA GLN A 139 0.97 5.03 13.53
C GLN A 139 1.85 4.32 14.56
N ARG A 140 2.70 5.05 15.30
CA ARG A 140 3.51 4.49 16.39
C ARG A 140 2.65 3.81 17.46
N ALA A 141 1.56 4.48 17.87
CA ALA A 141 0.63 3.91 18.86
C ALA A 141 -0.02 2.63 18.34
N HIS A 142 -0.39 2.57 17.05
CA HIS A 142 -0.93 1.36 16.43
C HIS A 142 0.09 0.22 16.41
N THR A 143 1.32 0.48 15.95
CA THR A 143 2.42 -0.51 15.97
C THR A 143 2.68 -1.02 17.38
N ALA A 144 2.75 -0.11 18.35
CA ALA A 144 2.93 -0.45 19.76
C ALA A 144 1.80 -1.37 20.29
N ARG A 145 0.54 -1.05 19.99
CA ARG A 145 -0.60 -1.90 20.36
C ARG A 145 -0.49 -3.29 19.78
N VAL A 146 -0.16 -3.40 18.49
CA VAL A 146 0.03 -4.71 17.83
C VAL A 146 1.10 -5.51 18.56
N LEU A 147 2.28 -4.94 18.82
CA LEU A 147 3.36 -5.61 19.53
C LEU A 147 2.99 -6.01 20.95
N VAL A 148 2.36 -5.13 21.70
CA VAL A 148 1.90 -5.40 23.07
C VAL A 148 0.95 -6.59 23.12
N GLN A 149 0.05 -6.70 22.13
CA GLN A 149 -0.98 -7.74 22.08
C GLN A 149 -0.50 -9.06 21.48
N THR A 150 0.50 -9.04 20.58
CA THR A 150 0.92 -10.23 19.81
C THR A 150 2.25 -10.82 20.24
N THR A 151 3.08 -10.06 21.00
CA THR A 151 4.43 -10.51 21.38
C THR A 151 4.60 -10.61 22.89
N GLY A 152 5.62 -11.36 23.31
CA GLY A 152 6.11 -11.42 24.69
C GLY A 152 7.22 -10.40 25.00
N LEU A 153 7.57 -9.51 24.08
CA LEU A 153 8.64 -8.53 24.25
C LEU A 153 8.44 -7.66 25.52
N PRO A 154 9.51 -7.28 26.21
CA PRO A 154 9.44 -6.29 27.28
C PRO A 154 8.79 -4.98 26.80
N ILE A 155 8.02 -4.32 27.65
CA ILE A 155 7.33 -3.06 27.32
C ILE A 155 8.32 -1.97 26.91
N THR A 156 9.50 -1.97 27.50
CA THR A 156 10.60 -1.04 27.15
C THR A 156 11.12 -1.26 25.74
N GLU A 157 11.29 -2.51 25.32
CA GLU A 157 11.71 -2.85 23.97
C GLU A 157 10.62 -2.49 22.94
N ILE A 158 9.35 -2.75 23.27
CA ILE A 158 8.22 -2.36 22.42
C ILE A 158 8.16 -0.84 22.24
N ALA A 159 8.46 -0.06 23.26
CA ALA A 159 8.49 1.40 23.14
C ALA A 159 9.46 1.86 22.05
N PHE A 160 10.70 1.36 22.08
CA PHE A 160 11.70 1.70 21.07
C PHE A 160 11.42 1.08 19.70
N ALA A 161 11.02 -0.20 19.65
CA ALA A 161 10.63 -0.87 18.41
C ALA A 161 9.46 -0.20 17.68
N SER A 162 8.60 0.50 18.43
CA SER A 162 7.48 1.27 17.86
C SER A 162 7.86 2.71 17.48
N GLY A 163 9.13 3.10 17.57
CA GLY A 163 9.62 4.41 17.16
C GLY A 163 9.43 5.52 18.20
N PHE A 164 9.21 5.19 19.48
CA PHE A 164 9.19 6.21 20.55
C PHE A 164 10.59 6.52 21.04
N ALA A 165 10.86 7.80 21.27
CA ALA A 165 12.17 8.26 21.80
C ALA A 165 12.37 7.94 23.29
N SER A 166 11.27 7.66 24.04
CA SER A 166 11.34 7.31 25.46
C SER A 166 10.14 6.48 25.89
N VAL A 167 10.34 5.65 26.93
CA VAL A 167 9.26 4.87 27.58
C VAL A 167 8.17 5.76 28.18
N ARG A 168 8.54 6.95 28.66
CA ARG A 168 7.57 7.94 29.17
C ARG A 168 6.64 8.40 28.05
N GLN A 169 7.18 8.87 26.92
CA GLN A 169 6.39 9.30 25.77
C GLN A 169 5.48 8.16 25.24
N PHE A 170 6.00 6.94 25.21
CA PHE A 170 5.23 5.76 24.86
C PHE A 170 4.03 5.56 25.80
N ASN A 171 4.26 5.51 27.12
CA ASN A 171 3.19 5.32 28.11
C ASN A 171 2.12 6.42 28.03
N ASP A 172 2.54 7.69 27.92
CA ASP A 172 1.63 8.83 27.79
C ASP A 172 0.80 8.74 26.51
N THR A 173 1.44 8.33 25.39
CA THR A 173 0.72 8.17 24.12
C THR A 173 -0.25 7.01 24.16
N ILE A 174 0.12 5.84 24.68
CA ILE A 174 -0.74 4.68 24.79
C ILE A 174 -1.96 4.99 25.67
N ARG A 175 -1.78 5.65 26.80
CA ARG A 175 -2.89 6.09 27.66
C ARG A 175 -3.81 7.09 26.93
N ALA A 176 -3.23 8.07 26.23
CA ALA A 176 -4.01 9.06 25.51
C ALA A 176 -4.84 8.47 24.35
N VAL A 177 -4.31 7.46 23.65
CA VAL A 177 -4.97 6.86 22.48
C VAL A 177 -5.94 5.75 22.84
N TYR A 178 -5.60 4.91 23.83
CA TYR A 178 -6.36 3.70 24.17
C TYR A 178 -7.04 3.74 25.55
N ALA A 179 -6.92 4.82 26.30
CA ALA A 179 -7.43 4.96 27.67
C ALA A 179 -7.00 3.80 28.60
N SER A 180 -5.85 3.20 28.34
CA SER A 180 -5.33 2.00 29.02
C SER A 180 -3.82 2.07 29.11
N THR A 181 -3.25 1.41 30.10
CA THR A 181 -1.81 1.22 30.18
C THR A 181 -1.35 0.10 29.24
N PRO A 182 -0.08 0.06 28.83
CA PRO A 182 0.47 -1.05 28.03
C PRO A 182 0.28 -2.43 28.70
N SER A 183 0.36 -2.50 30.01
CA SER A 183 0.16 -3.74 30.76
C SER A 183 -1.31 -4.20 30.73
N GLU A 184 -2.26 -3.29 30.86
CA GLU A 184 -3.69 -3.58 30.71
C GLU A 184 -4.03 -4.02 29.29
N LEU A 185 -3.49 -3.33 28.25
CA LEU A 185 -3.66 -3.75 26.86
C LEU A 185 -3.12 -5.17 26.62
N ARG A 186 -1.99 -5.51 27.26
CA ARG A 186 -1.41 -6.86 27.20
C ARG A 186 -2.30 -7.89 27.91
N ALA A 187 -2.86 -7.54 29.05
CA ALA A 187 -3.74 -8.43 29.80
C ALA A 187 -5.06 -8.69 29.08
N ALA A 188 -5.61 -7.66 28.42
CA ALA A 188 -6.85 -7.73 27.65
C ALA A 188 -6.69 -8.44 26.28
N ALA A 189 -5.47 -8.72 25.84
CA ALA A 189 -5.23 -9.41 24.58
C ALA A 189 -5.82 -10.83 24.59
N PRO A 190 -6.49 -11.28 23.52
CA PRO A 190 -6.98 -12.65 23.40
C PRO A 190 -5.88 -13.67 23.67
N LYS A 191 -6.17 -14.67 24.51
CA LYS A 191 -5.18 -15.71 24.90
C LYS A 191 -4.80 -16.67 23.77
N HIS A 192 -5.44 -16.56 22.61
CA HIS A 192 -5.22 -17.39 21.43
C HIS A 192 -3.92 -16.97 20.73
N GLY A 193 -2.89 -17.82 20.84
CA GLY A 193 -1.60 -17.65 20.15
C GLY A 193 -0.43 -17.20 21.02
N ARG A 194 -0.61 -17.11 22.34
CA ARG A 194 0.53 -17.01 23.27
C ARG A 194 1.23 -18.35 23.41
N ASP A 195 1.97 -18.76 22.41
CA ASP A 195 2.98 -19.79 22.63
C ASP A 195 4.16 -19.16 23.37
N ARG A 196 3.97 -19.03 24.71
CA ARG A 196 4.97 -18.50 25.65
C ARG A 196 6.22 -19.38 25.77
N ARG A 197 6.23 -20.53 25.09
CA ARG A 197 7.26 -21.56 25.30
C ARG A 197 8.44 -21.47 24.33
N THR A 198 8.41 -20.60 23.34
CA THR A 198 9.51 -20.48 22.37
C THR A 198 10.06 -19.05 22.23
N ALA A 199 10.17 -18.34 23.33
CA ALA A 199 11.02 -17.15 23.38
C ALA A 199 12.49 -17.57 23.52
N THR A 200 12.99 -18.32 22.54
CA THR A 200 14.44 -18.35 22.30
C THR A 200 14.83 -16.97 21.77
N PRO A 201 15.97 -16.42 22.14
CA PRO A 201 16.44 -15.12 21.67
C PRO A 201 16.44 -14.94 20.14
N ASN A 202 16.42 -16.07 19.41
CA ASN A 202 16.41 -16.14 17.94
C ASN A 202 15.03 -16.42 17.32
N ALA A 203 13.93 -16.42 18.07
CA ALA A 203 12.62 -16.85 17.54
C ALA A 203 11.94 -15.87 16.57
N GLY A 204 12.44 -14.62 16.43
CA GLY A 204 11.84 -13.57 15.63
C GLY A 204 10.52 -13.02 16.21
N ILE A 205 10.04 -11.91 15.68
CA ILE A 205 8.81 -11.25 16.09
C ILE A 205 7.63 -11.85 15.34
N PRO A 206 6.72 -12.59 15.99
CA PRO A 206 5.52 -13.12 15.35
C PRO A 206 4.48 -12.00 15.17
N LEU A 207 3.90 -11.90 13.99
CA LEU A 207 2.90 -10.90 13.65
C LEU A 207 1.75 -11.52 12.86
N ARG A 208 0.60 -10.87 12.93
CA ARG A 208 -0.55 -11.11 12.07
C ARG A 208 -0.76 -9.91 11.16
N LEU A 209 -0.56 -10.12 9.89
CA LEU A 209 -0.75 -9.10 8.87
C LEU A 209 -2.21 -9.13 8.41
N ALA A 210 -3.02 -8.26 9.00
CA ALA A 210 -4.45 -8.21 8.71
C ALA A 210 -4.73 -7.72 7.28
N HIS A 211 -5.77 -8.28 6.65
CA HIS A 211 -6.33 -7.86 5.37
C HIS A 211 -7.86 -7.78 5.44
N ARG A 212 -8.47 -7.08 4.49
CA ARG A 212 -9.93 -7.03 4.32
C ARG A 212 -10.41 -8.14 3.39
N GLY A 213 -11.65 -8.58 3.63
CA GLY A 213 -12.42 -9.46 2.74
C GLY A 213 -11.73 -10.79 2.40
N PRO A 214 -12.19 -11.43 1.33
CA PRO A 214 -11.57 -12.63 0.82
C PRO A 214 -10.14 -12.35 0.35
N TYR A 215 -9.28 -13.37 0.43
CA TYR A 215 -7.88 -13.27 0.05
C TYR A 215 -7.43 -14.56 -0.66
N GLN A 216 -7.12 -14.45 -1.95
CA GLN A 216 -6.60 -15.55 -2.75
C GLN A 216 -5.08 -15.63 -2.56
N ALA A 217 -4.64 -16.40 -1.55
CA ALA A 217 -3.21 -16.53 -1.25
C ALA A 217 -2.47 -17.33 -2.33
N GLY A 218 -3.07 -18.41 -2.87
CA GLY A 218 -2.44 -19.28 -3.86
C GLY A 218 -1.76 -18.53 -5.00
N PRO A 219 -2.48 -17.73 -5.80
CA PRO A 219 -1.88 -16.98 -6.92
C PRO A 219 -0.75 -16.04 -6.52
N VAL A 220 -0.81 -15.45 -5.32
CA VAL A 220 0.28 -14.60 -4.80
C VAL A 220 1.53 -15.43 -4.54
N PHE A 221 1.37 -16.59 -3.89
CA PHE A 221 2.50 -17.48 -3.58
C PHE A 221 3.03 -18.18 -4.83
N ASP A 222 2.19 -18.47 -5.83
CA ASP A 222 2.62 -18.99 -7.14
C ASP A 222 3.55 -17.99 -7.84
N LEU A 223 3.19 -16.70 -7.84
CA LEU A 223 4.02 -15.63 -8.38
C LEU A 223 5.36 -15.53 -7.63
N LEU A 224 5.32 -15.49 -6.29
CA LEU A 224 6.52 -15.35 -5.47
C LEU A 224 7.46 -16.54 -5.63
N GLU A 225 6.93 -17.76 -5.76
CA GLU A 225 7.71 -18.98 -6.01
C GLU A 225 8.37 -18.96 -7.39
N HIS A 226 7.61 -18.55 -8.42
CA HIS A 226 8.12 -18.43 -9.78
C HIS A 226 9.27 -17.43 -9.88
N GLU A 227 9.14 -16.30 -9.20
CA GLU A 227 10.08 -15.18 -9.26
C GLU A 227 11.22 -15.27 -8.23
N ALA A 228 11.18 -16.18 -7.26
CA ALA A 228 12.13 -16.23 -6.16
C ALA A 228 13.58 -16.28 -6.64
N VAL A 229 14.41 -15.34 -6.15
CA VAL A 229 15.84 -15.26 -6.48
C VAL A 229 16.63 -15.96 -5.37
N PRO A 230 17.37 -17.05 -5.70
CA PRO A 230 18.19 -17.76 -4.73
C PRO A 230 19.17 -16.88 -3.98
N GLY A 231 19.31 -17.11 -2.69
CA GLY A 231 20.13 -16.27 -1.79
C GLY A 231 19.40 -15.11 -1.16
N VAL A 232 18.34 -14.59 -1.81
CA VAL A 232 17.52 -13.46 -1.33
C VAL A 232 16.11 -13.92 -0.95
N GLU A 233 15.54 -14.85 -1.71
CA GLU A 233 14.17 -15.35 -1.53
C GLU A 233 14.11 -16.86 -1.59
N GLU A 234 13.18 -17.45 -0.86
CA GLU A 234 12.81 -18.85 -0.96
C GLU A 234 11.32 -19.06 -0.68
N VAL A 235 10.74 -20.06 -1.31
CA VAL A 235 9.41 -20.60 -0.98
C VAL A 235 9.58 -22.07 -0.64
N SER A 236 8.98 -22.50 0.45
CA SER A 236 9.05 -23.87 0.94
C SER A 236 7.68 -24.36 1.39
N GLY A 237 7.45 -25.68 1.31
CA GLY A 237 6.19 -26.32 1.66
C GLY A 237 5.30 -26.61 0.45
N PRO A 238 4.25 -27.44 0.62
CA PRO A 238 3.31 -27.75 -0.46
C PRO A 238 2.33 -26.60 -0.71
N PRO A 239 1.74 -26.51 -1.93
CA PRO A 239 0.68 -25.55 -2.24
C PRO A 239 -0.43 -25.58 -1.19
N GLY A 240 -0.90 -24.39 -0.77
CA GLY A 240 -1.86 -24.22 0.31
C GLY A 240 -1.28 -24.25 1.72
N ALA A 241 0.05 -24.50 1.85
CA ALA A 241 0.77 -24.47 3.13
C ALA A 241 2.22 -24.01 2.97
N ARG A 242 2.49 -23.24 1.92
CA ARG A 242 3.83 -22.69 1.66
C ARG A 242 4.21 -21.62 2.69
N THR A 243 5.50 -21.45 2.83
CA THR A 243 6.10 -20.31 3.55
C THR A 243 7.04 -19.59 2.60
N TYR A 244 6.76 -18.32 2.34
CA TYR A 244 7.66 -17.43 1.63
C TYR A 244 8.61 -16.77 2.63
N ARG A 245 9.92 -16.76 2.31
CA ARG A 245 10.94 -16.10 3.11
C ARG A 245 11.80 -15.21 2.23
N ARG A 246 12.22 -14.06 2.77
CA ARG A 246 13.15 -13.18 2.08
C ARG A 246 14.01 -12.35 3.02
N THR A 247 15.13 -11.88 2.50
CA THR A 247 15.96 -10.85 3.11
C THR A 247 15.41 -9.47 2.80
N LEU A 248 15.61 -8.52 3.70
CA LEU A 248 15.24 -7.11 3.54
C LEU A 248 16.42 -6.20 3.88
N ARG A 249 16.71 -5.25 3.01
CA ARG A 249 17.51 -4.07 3.32
C ARG A 249 16.58 -3.05 3.96
N LEU A 250 16.91 -2.57 5.13
CA LEU A 250 16.08 -1.67 5.93
C LEU A 250 16.86 -0.42 6.33
N PRO A 251 16.18 0.67 6.73
CA PRO A 251 16.83 1.95 7.03
C PRO A 251 17.93 1.91 8.12
N TYR A 252 17.76 1.06 9.14
CA TYR A 252 18.70 0.94 10.25
C TYR A 252 19.51 -0.36 10.23
N GLY A 253 19.12 -1.29 9.36
CA GLY A 253 19.79 -2.58 9.32
C GLY A 253 19.28 -3.53 8.26
N THR A 254 19.20 -4.80 8.62
CA THR A 254 18.72 -5.87 7.76
C THR A 254 17.65 -6.69 8.46
N GLY A 255 16.87 -7.41 7.68
CA GLY A 255 15.88 -8.32 8.24
C GLY A 255 15.70 -9.57 7.40
N ILE A 256 15.18 -10.61 8.03
CA ILE A 256 14.64 -11.80 7.37
C ILE A 256 13.18 -11.90 7.77
N VAL A 257 12.30 -12.02 6.79
CA VAL A 257 10.87 -12.17 7.00
C VAL A 257 10.39 -13.53 6.49
N ALA A 258 9.40 -14.10 7.17
CA ALA A 258 8.71 -15.31 6.76
C ALA A 258 7.21 -15.05 6.80
N VAL A 259 6.47 -15.46 5.76
CA VAL A 259 5.01 -15.30 5.67
C VAL A 259 4.40 -16.63 5.24
N GLY A 260 3.37 -17.09 5.98
CA GLY A 260 2.65 -18.32 5.66
C GLY A 260 1.51 -18.09 4.67
N GLU A 261 1.31 -19.05 3.77
CA GLU A 261 0.27 -19.01 2.72
C GLU A 261 -1.16 -19.12 3.27
N ARG A 262 -1.34 -19.80 4.40
CA ARG A 262 -2.67 -20.03 4.96
C ARG A 262 -3.25 -18.76 5.60
N PRO A 263 -4.30 -18.16 5.02
CA PRO A 263 -4.94 -17.03 5.69
C PRO A 263 -5.71 -17.51 6.92
N GLY A 264 -5.45 -16.85 8.04
CA GLY A 264 -6.31 -16.96 9.22
C GLY A 264 -7.61 -16.17 8.98
N THR A 265 -8.75 -16.70 9.40
CA THR A 265 -10.04 -16.02 9.31
C THR A 265 -10.56 -15.58 10.66
N THR A 266 -11.09 -14.37 10.76
CA THR A 266 -11.83 -13.91 11.93
C THR A 266 -13.31 -14.30 11.77
N ARG A 267 -13.86 -15.08 12.70
CA ARG A 267 -15.30 -15.40 12.75
C ARG A 267 -16.15 -14.22 13.24
N THR A 268 -15.53 -13.19 13.80
CA THR A 268 -16.19 -11.99 14.35
C THR A 268 -15.39 -10.76 13.91
N GLY A 269 -15.78 -10.14 12.79
CA GLY A 269 -15.31 -8.82 12.41
C GLY A 269 -16.15 -7.73 13.08
N PHE A 270 -15.52 -6.70 13.62
CA PHE A 270 -16.21 -5.43 13.86
C PHE A 270 -16.47 -4.80 12.48
N GLY A 271 -17.68 -4.97 11.96
CA GLY A 271 -18.11 -4.43 10.67
C GLY A 271 -18.82 -5.45 9.79
N ALA A 272 -19.49 -4.98 8.74
CA ALA A 272 -20.28 -5.78 7.80
C ALA A 272 -19.45 -6.77 6.94
N HIS A 273 -18.12 -6.65 6.96
CA HIS A 273 -17.22 -7.40 6.09
C HIS A 273 -16.18 -8.19 6.89
N PRO A 274 -16.18 -9.53 6.79
CA PRO A 274 -15.17 -10.36 7.44
C PRO A 274 -13.78 -10.07 6.85
N GLY A 275 -12.76 -10.06 7.69
CA GLY A 275 -11.36 -9.97 7.31
C GLY A 275 -10.58 -11.20 7.75
N GLY A 276 -9.30 -11.22 7.42
CA GLY A 276 -8.39 -12.27 7.84
C GLY A 276 -6.99 -11.71 8.13
N TRP A 277 -6.03 -12.58 8.23
CA TRP A 277 -4.62 -12.23 8.37
C TRP A 277 -3.72 -13.30 7.77
N LEU A 278 -2.52 -12.88 7.38
CA LEU A 278 -1.41 -13.80 7.13
C LEU A 278 -0.51 -13.83 8.36
N ASP A 279 -0.13 -15.03 8.79
CA ASP A 279 0.85 -15.18 9.86
C ASP A 279 2.25 -14.87 9.31
N ALA A 280 2.96 -14.00 10.00
CA ALA A 280 4.31 -13.58 9.63
C ALA A 280 5.28 -13.67 10.80
N ARG A 281 6.56 -13.82 10.51
CA ARG A 281 7.65 -13.80 11.49
C ARG A 281 8.79 -12.93 10.96
N LEU A 282 9.26 -12.00 11.76
CA LEU A 282 10.29 -11.04 11.39
C LEU A 282 11.50 -11.17 12.31
N HIS A 283 12.68 -11.35 11.72
CA HIS A 283 13.97 -11.23 12.38
C HIS A 283 14.63 -9.96 11.90
N LEU A 284 14.79 -8.99 12.76
CA LEU A 284 15.34 -7.66 12.45
C LEU A 284 16.63 -7.46 13.24
N THR A 285 17.66 -6.92 12.61
CA THR A 285 18.89 -6.53 13.30
C THR A 285 18.68 -5.28 14.15
N ASP A 286 17.75 -4.40 13.72
CA ASP A 286 17.33 -3.23 14.50
C ASP A 286 15.79 -3.21 14.63
N PRO A 287 15.24 -3.24 15.85
CA PRO A 287 13.80 -3.21 16.06
C PRO A 287 13.07 -1.97 15.54
N ARG A 288 13.78 -0.84 15.34
CA ARG A 288 13.21 0.39 14.76
C ARG A 288 12.72 0.19 13.33
N ASP A 289 13.23 -0.81 12.65
CA ASP A 289 12.84 -1.16 11.28
C ASP A 289 11.51 -1.91 11.17
N LEU A 290 10.89 -2.26 12.30
CA LEU A 290 9.68 -3.07 12.30
C LEU A 290 8.54 -2.44 11.49
N THR A 291 8.28 -1.16 11.67
CA THR A 291 7.21 -0.46 10.93
C THR A 291 7.45 -0.51 9.43
N THR A 292 8.66 -0.20 8.98
CA THR A 292 9.05 -0.24 7.57
C THR A 292 8.95 -1.67 7.00
N ALA A 293 9.44 -2.68 7.71
CA ALA A 293 9.35 -4.07 7.29
C ALA A 293 7.88 -4.53 7.13
N VAL A 294 7.02 -4.19 8.07
CA VAL A 294 5.57 -4.48 8.01
C VAL A 294 4.93 -3.80 6.79
N GLN A 295 5.23 -2.52 6.54
CA GLN A 295 4.67 -1.82 5.38
C GLN A 295 5.14 -2.40 4.04
N ARG A 296 6.40 -2.83 3.95
CA ARG A 296 6.92 -3.53 2.77
C ARG A 296 6.22 -4.85 2.52
N LEU A 297 5.97 -5.64 3.57
CA LEU A 297 5.17 -6.87 3.46
C LEU A 297 3.72 -6.57 3.06
N ARG A 298 3.10 -5.54 3.62
CA ARG A 298 1.73 -5.14 3.24
C ARG A 298 1.63 -4.81 1.76
N ARG A 299 2.62 -4.10 1.21
CA ARG A 299 2.69 -3.81 -0.24
C ARG A 299 2.95 -5.07 -1.07
N LEU A 300 3.90 -5.91 -0.66
CA LEU A 300 4.23 -7.15 -1.37
C LEU A 300 3.01 -8.06 -1.53
N PHE A 301 2.22 -8.21 -0.46
CA PHE A 301 1.03 -9.07 -0.41
C PHE A 301 -0.28 -8.34 -0.73
N ASP A 302 -0.23 -7.06 -1.10
CA ASP A 302 -1.41 -6.23 -1.41
C ASP A 302 -2.50 -6.30 -0.33
N LEU A 303 -2.10 -6.14 0.95
CA LEU A 303 -3.00 -6.31 2.09
C LEU A 303 -3.89 -5.10 2.38
N ASP A 304 -3.60 -3.95 1.78
CA ASP A 304 -4.35 -2.70 1.99
C ASP A 304 -5.50 -2.53 0.99
N ALA A 305 -5.57 -3.36 -0.06
CA ALA A 305 -6.65 -3.33 -1.02
C ALA A 305 -8.01 -3.66 -0.38
N ASP A 306 -9.05 -3.02 -0.89
CA ASP A 306 -10.43 -3.37 -0.58
C ASP A 306 -10.99 -4.29 -1.68
N PRO A 307 -11.02 -5.62 -1.48
CA PRO A 307 -11.44 -6.55 -2.51
C PRO A 307 -12.92 -6.39 -2.89
N TYR A 308 -13.76 -5.92 -1.97
CA TYR A 308 -15.17 -5.73 -2.28
C TYR A 308 -15.38 -4.62 -3.31
N ALA A 309 -14.67 -3.50 -3.17
CA ALA A 309 -14.73 -2.41 -4.14
C ALA A 309 -14.17 -2.81 -5.50
N VAL A 310 -13.08 -3.58 -5.50
CA VAL A 310 -12.47 -4.12 -6.73
C VAL A 310 -13.41 -5.10 -7.41
N ASP A 311 -13.86 -6.13 -6.68
CA ASP A 311 -14.70 -7.20 -7.21
C ASP A 311 -16.04 -6.67 -7.72
N GLU A 312 -16.71 -5.76 -6.97
CA GLU A 312 -17.96 -5.12 -7.38
C GLU A 312 -17.81 -4.38 -8.71
N ARG A 313 -16.74 -3.60 -8.86
CA ARG A 313 -16.49 -2.83 -10.08
C ARG A 313 -16.20 -3.73 -11.28
N LEU A 314 -15.34 -4.73 -11.10
CA LEU A 314 -14.92 -5.62 -12.19
C LEU A 314 -16.04 -6.61 -12.57
N ALA A 315 -16.86 -7.07 -11.62
CA ALA A 315 -18.01 -7.93 -11.89
C ALA A 315 -19.13 -7.25 -12.71
N ALA A 316 -19.10 -5.93 -12.84
CA ALA A 316 -20.01 -5.21 -13.74
C ALA A 316 -19.70 -5.44 -15.23
N ASP A 317 -18.50 -5.90 -15.56
CA ASP A 317 -18.09 -6.25 -16.91
C ASP A 317 -18.43 -7.72 -17.21
N PRO A 318 -19.20 -8.03 -18.28
CA PRO A 318 -19.61 -9.40 -18.61
C PRO A 318 -18.46 -10.39 -18.83
N ARG A 319 -17.30 -9.90 -19.30
CA ARG A 319 -16.10 -10.72 -19.49
C ARG A 319 -15.42 -11.05 -18.15
N LEU A 320 -15.38 -10.10 -17.24
CA LEU A 320 -14.70 -10.26 -15.95
C LEU A 320 -15.58 -10.91 -14.89
N ALA A 321 -16.92 -10.77 -14.97
CA ALA A 321 -17.86 -11.31 -13.99
C ALA A 321 -17.60 -12.77 -13.61
N PRO A 322 -17.47 -13.72 -14.57
CA PRO A 322 -17.19 -15.12 -14.25
C PRO A 322 -15.82 -15.33 -13.61
N LEU A 323 -14.83 -14.54 -13.98
CA LEU A 323 -13.47 -14.63 -13.46
C LEU A 323 -13.40 -14.12 -12.00
N VAL A 324 -14.08 -13.03 -11.71
CA VAL A 324 -14.22 -12.48 -10.36
C VAL A 324 -14.99 -13.45 -9.47
N ALA A 325 -16.10 -14.01 -9.96
CA ALA A 325 -16.89 -15.00 -9.22
C ALA A 325 -16.07 -16.27 -8.89
N ALA A 326 -15.19 -16.70 -9.80
CA ALA A 326 -14.33 -17.86 -9.59
C ALA A 326 -13.19 -17.59 -8.57
N ARG A 327 -12.71 -16.36 -8.48
CA ARG A 327 -11.58 -15.97 -7.62
C ARG A 327 -11.83 -14.64 -6.91
N PRO A 328 -12.83 -14.56 -6.00
CA PRO A 328 -13.11 -13.32 -5.27
C PRO A 328 -11.93 -12.93 -4.38
N GLY A 329 -11.58 -11.66 -4.38
CA GLY A 329 -10.45 -11.15 -3.60
C GLY A 329 -9.08 -11.48 -4.15
N LEU A 330 -8.97 -11.67 -5.47
CA LEU A 330 -7.67 -11.77 -6.14
C LEU A 330 -6.88 -10.47 -5.94
N ARG A 331 -5.59 -10.59 -5.65
CA ARG A 331 -4.71 -9.46 -5.32
C ARG A 331 -3.84 -9.05 -6.50
N SER A 332 -3.32 -7.81 -6.42
CA SER A 332 -2.27 -7.30 -7.31
C SER A 332 -0.97 -7.14 -6.51
N PRO A 333 -0.15 -8.21 -6.40
CA PRO A 333 1.05 -8.19 -5.57
C PRO A 333 2.03 -7.10 -6.03
N GLY A 334 2.50 -6.31 -5.06
CA GLY A 334 3.54 -5.33 -5.27
C GLY A 334 4.94 -5.90 -5.06
N THR A 335 5.78 -5.13 -4.38
CA THR A 335 7.14 -5.54 -4.02
C THR A 335 7.53 -5.07 -2.62
N ALA A 336 8.48 -5.76 -2.02
CA ALA A 336 9.11 -5.33 -0.78
C ALA A 336 10.21 -4.29 -1.02
N ASP A 337 10.84 -4.32 -2.19
CA ASP A 337 11.88 -3.37 -2.60
C ASP A 337 11.62 -2.91 -4.04
N PRO A 338 11.21 -1.65 -4.25
CA PRO A 338 10.89 -1.13 -5.58
C PRO A 338 12.07 -1.08 -6.55
N GLU A 339 13.27 -0.74 -6.05
CA GLU A 339 14.47 -0.65 -6.88
C GLU A 339 14.95 -2.04 -7.32
N GLU A 340 14.92 -3.02 -6.39
CA GLU A 340 15.14 -4.42 -6.72
C GLU A 340 14.21 -4.89 -7.83
N LEU A 341 12.90 -4.60 -7.70
CA LEU A 341 11.93 -4.99 -8.73
C LEU A 341 12.25 -4.38 -10.08
N ALA A 342 12.63 -3.11 -10.14
CA ALA A 342 12.95 -2.44 -11.39
C ALA A 342 14.15 -3.11 -12.10
N VAL A 343 15.18 -3.51 -11.34
CA VAL A 343 16.31 -4.29 -11.88
C VAL A 343 15.84 -5.67 -12.37
N ARG A 344 15.00 -6.34 -11.59
CA ARG A 344 14.49 -7.68 -11.93
C ARG A 344 13.58 -7.69 -13.15
N ALA A 345 12.86 -6.60 -13.40
CA ALA A 345 12.04 -6.45 -14.61
C ALA A 345 12.87 -6.47 -15.92
N LEU A 346 14.16 -6.14 -15.84
CA LEU A 346 15.10 -6.20 -16.98
C LEU A 346 15.89 -7.50 -17.04
N THR A 347 15.87 -8.33 -16.00
CA THR A 347 16.73 -9.50 -15.88
C THR A 347 15.90 -10.79 -15.81
N ARG A 348 16.43 -11.86 -16.39
CA ARG A 348 15.89 -13.19 -16.12
C ARG A 348 16.31 -13.65 -14.73
N ARG A 349 15.58 -14.58 -14.13
CA ARG A 349 15.86 -15.14 -12.80
C ARG A 349 17.33 -15.59 -12.63
N THR A 350 17.88 -16.29 -13.63
CA THR A 350 19.28 -16.73 -13.61
C THR A 350 20.28 -15.59 -13.61
N GLU A 351 19.94 -14.52 -14.30
CA GLU A 351 20.76 -13.31 -14.31
C GLU A 351 20.66 -12.57 -12.97
N ALA A 352 19.47 -12.42 -12.40
CA ALA A 352 19.28 -11.86 -11.07
C ALA A 352 20.08 -12.67 -10.01
N GLU A 353 20.07 -14.01 -10.09
CA GLU A 353 20.88 -14.86 -9.22
C GLU A 353 22.39 -14.60 -9.40
N ARG A 354 22.85 -14.42 -10.64
CA ARG A 354 24.26 -14.06 -10.93
C ARG A 354 24.63 -12.71 -10.28
N LEU A 355 23.76 -11.70 -10.41
CA LEU A 355 23.97 -10.39 -9.81
C LEU A 355 24.04 -10.47 -8.29
N VAL A 356 23.14 -11.22 -7.65
CA VAL A 356 23.13 -11.42 -6.19
C VAL A 356 24.43 -12.12 -5.75
N ARG A 357 24.83 -13.18 -6.42
CA ARG A 357 26.04 -13.95 -6.06
C ARG A 357 27.30 -13.11 -6.18
N ARG A 358 27.37 -12.22 -7.16
CA ARG A 358 28.56 -11.44 -7.47
C ARG A 358 28.62 -10.10 -6.74
N TYR A 359 27.47 -9.43 -6.54
CA TYR A 359 27.42 -8.06 -6.04
C TYR A 359 26.49 -7.89 -4.83
N GLY A 360 25.75 -8.93 -4.46
CA GLY A 360 24.89 -8.89 -3.28
C GLY A 360 25.71 -8.73 -1.99
N LYS A 361 25.19 -7.97 -1.05
CA LYS A 361 25.80 -7.86 0.28
C LYS A 361 25.50 -9.13 1.08
N ALA A 362 26.51 -9.86 1.51
CA ALA A 362 26.36 -11.00 2.39
C ALA A 362 25.69 -10.60 3.71
N LEU A 363 24.82 -11.45 4.26
CA LEU A 363 24.25 -11.27 5.59
C LEU A 363 25.27 -11.65 6.65
N ASP A 364 25.33 -10.91 7.75
CA ASP A 364 26.15 -11.22 8.92
C ASP A 364 25.71 -12.54 9.59
N ALA A 365 24.40 -12.86 9.52
CA ALA A 365 23.78 -14.07 10.04
C ALA A 365 22.87 -14.71 8.97
N PRO A 366 23.42 -15.54 8.07
CA PRO A 366 22.64 -16.27 7.09
C PRO A 366 21.61 -17.22 7.75
N CYS A 367 20.45 -17.42 7.10
CA CYS A 367 19.42 -18.31 7.61
C CYS A 367 18.92 -19.26 6.51
N GLY A 368 19.42 -20.47 6.50
CA GLY A 368 19.14 -21.46 5.46
C GLY A 368 19.71 -21.01 4.11
N SER A 369 18.90 -20.98 3.07
CA SER A 369 19.30 -20.54 1.72
C SER A 369 19.40 -19.01 1.60
N LEU A 370 18.92 -18.25 2.58
CA LEU A 370 18.96 -16.78 2.59
C LEU A 370 20.34 -16.31 3.08
N THR A 371 21.16 -15.84 2.17
CA THR A 371 22.59 -15.54 2.40
C THR A 371 22.98 -14.12 2.05
N HIS A 372 22.21 -13.44 1.19
CA HIS A 372 22.54 -12.13 0.67
C HIS A 372 21.33 -11.18 0.68
N LEU A 373 21.62 -9.89 0.64
CA LEU A 373 20.70 -8.85 0.18
C LEU A 373 20.86 -8.69 -1.33
N PHE A 374 19.80 -8.32 -2.02
CA PHE A 374 19.90 -7.91 -3.43
C PHE A 374 20.86 -6.73 -3.59
N PRO A 375 21.67 -6.65 -4.69
CA PRO A 375 22.60 -5.54 -4.89
C PRO A 375 21.89 -4.19 -4.95
N GLU A 376 22.52 -3.15 -4.40
CA GLU A 376 22.04 -1.77 -4.52
C GLU A 376 22.24 -1.24 -5.95
N PRO A 377 21.35 -0.37 -6.45
CA PRO A 377 21.53 0.25 -7.76
C PRO A 377 22.88 0.92 -7.96
N ALA A 378 23.39 1.62 -6.95
CA ALA A 378 24.70 2.27 -7.01
C ALA A 378 25.86 1.29 -7.23
N VAL A 379 25.78 0.09 -6.62
CA VAL A 379 26.77 -0.97 -6.82
C VAL A 379 26.70 -1.51 -8.25
N LEU A 380 25.49 -1.75 -8.76
CA LEU A 380 25.28 -2.25 -10.11
C LEU A 380 25.67 -1.22 -11.18
N ALA A 381 25.36 0.05 -10.99
CA ALA A 381 25.75 1.13 -11.89
C ALA A 381 27.27 1.20 -12.10
N GLY A 382 28.04 0.98 -11.02
CA GLY A 382 29.50 0.94 -11.11
C GLY A 382 30.07 -0.36 -11.70
N ALA A 383 29.38 -1.50 -11.48
CA ALA A 383 29.87 -2.83 -11.85
C ALA A 383 29.40 -3.31 -13.23
N GLU A 384 28.22 -2.92 -13.66
CA GLU A 384 27.56 -3.31 -14.92
C GLU A 384 27.06 -2.03 -15.66
N PRO A 385 27.97 -1.09 -16.05
CA PRO A 385 27.57 0.23 -16.55
C PRO A 385 26.98 0.22 -17.97
N GLY A 386 26.97 -0.95 -18.64
CA GLY A 386 26.54 -1.07 -20.04
C GLY A 386 25.05 -1.39 -20.19
N GLY A 387 24.51 -0.97 -21.34
CA GLY A 387 23.15 -1.30 -21.74
C GLY A 387 22.05 -0.69 -20.89
N THR A 388 20.83 -1.19 -21.06
CA THR A 388 19.64 -0.69 -20.36
C THR A 388 19.75 -0.88 -18.84
N LEU A 389 20.35 -2.00 -18.38
CA LEU A 389 20.56 -2.26 -16.95
C LEU A 389 21.44 -1.20 -16.32
N GLY A 390 22.59 -0.88 -16.93
CA GLY A 390 23.49 0.17 -16.43
C GLY A 390 22.84 1.54 -16.41
N ALA A 391 22.08 1.89 -17.47
CA ALA A 391 21.37 3.16 -17.53
C ALA A 391 20.28 3.25 -16.43
N LEU A 392 19.50 2.20 -16.23
CA LEU A 392 18.46 2.18 -15.18
C LEU A 392 19.09 2.27 -13.77
N THR A 393 20.14 1.47 -13.50
CA THR A 393 20.76 1.46 -12.17
C THR A 393 21.47 2.78 -11.86
N ALA A 394 22.04 3.44 -12.85
CA ALA A 394 22.57 4.81 -12.70
C ALA A 394 21.45 5.81 -12.37
N ALA A 395 20.36 5.79 -13.13
CA ALA A 395 19.22 6.69 -12.92
C ALA A 395 18.57 6.49 -11.51
N LEU A 396 18.53 5.25 -11.01
CA LEU A 396 18.06 4.94 -9.66
C LEU A 396 19.06 5.46 -8.60
N ALA A 397 20.36 5.23 -8.80
CA ALA A 397 21.42 5.67 -7.88
C ALA A 397 21.49 7.20 -7.75
N ASP A 398 21.29 7.92 -8.85
CA ASP A 398 21.30 9.38 -8.90
C ASP A 398 19.93 10.00 -8.54
N HIS A 399 18.95 9.17 -8.18
CA HIS A 399 17.56 9.58 -7.88
C HIS A 399 16.85 10.32 -9.03
N ALA A 400 17.32 10.17 -10.27
CA ALA A 400 16.63 10.65 -11.46
C ALA A 400 15.32 9.85 -11.70
N VAL A 401 15.34 8.56 -11.38
CA VAL A 401 14.14 7.71 -11.24
C VAL A 401 13.88 7.47 -9.76
N ARG A 402 12.67 7.77 -9.31
CA ARG A 402 12.25 7.58 -7.92
C ARG A 402 11.09 6.60 -7.84
N LEU A 403 11.27 5.54 -7.06
CA LEU A 403 10.28 4.46 -6.88
C LEU A 403 9.85 4.29 -5.42
N ASP A 404 10.23 5.22 -4.54
CA ASP A 404 9.82 5.17 -3.12
C ASP A 404 8.28 5.32 -2.98
N PRO A 405 7.69 4.92 -1.83
CA PRO A 405 6.23 4.95 -1.64
C PRO A 405 5.58 6.33 -1.82
N GLY A 406 6.37 7.39 -1.78
CA GLY A 406 5.93 8.77 -2.00
C GLY A 406 6.20 9.30 -3.41
N ALA A 407 6.75 8.49 -4.30
CA ALA A 407 7.00 8.92 -5.67
C ALA A 407 5.68 9.26 -6.38
N ASP A 408 5.72 10.29 -7.23
CA ASP A 408 4.65 10.56 -8.16
C ASP A 408 4.69 9.51 -9.28
N ARG A 409 3.55 8.88 -9.57
CA ARG A 409 3.50 7.75 -10.50
C ARG A 409 3.72 8.18 -11.94
N ASP A 410 3.26 9.37 -12.30
CA ASP A 410 3.38 9.89 -13.66
C ASP A 410 4.80 10.43 -13.88
N ASP A 411 5.33 11.21 -12.94
CA ASP A 411 6.75 11.65 -12.97
C ASP A 411 7.71 10.45 -13.02
N ALA A 412 7.44 9.41 -12.23
CA ALA A 412 8.25 8.20 -12.24
C ALA A 412 8.16 7.42 -13.57
N GLN A 413 6.98 7.36 -14.17
CA GLN A 413 6.80 6.76 -15.49
C GLN A 413 7.57 7.52 -16.54
N ASP A 414 7.47 8.85 -16.57
CA ASP A 414 8.18 9.69 -17.55
C ASP A 414 9.70 9.54 -17.40
N ALA A 415 10.18 9.51 -16.15
CA ALA A 415 11.60 9.29 -15.87
C ALA A 415 12.07 7.87 -16.30
N LEU A 416 11.25 6.84 -16.10
CA LEU A 416 11.55 5.48 -16.58
C LEU A 416 11.57 5.40 -18.09
N LEU A 417 10.61 6.02 -18.77
CA LEU A 417 10.56 6.05 -20.24
C LEU A 417 11.75 6.82 -20.86
N ALA A 418 12.37 7.73 -20.11
CA ALA A 418 13.58 8.44 -20.53
C ALA A 418 14.86 7.58 -20.40
N VAL A 419 14.81 6.43 -19.69
CA VAL A 419 15.96 5.52 -19.58
C VAL A 419 16.23 4.84 -20.93
N PRO A 420 17.44 4.95 -21.50
CA PRO A 420 17.75 4.36 -22.79
C PRO A 420 17.51 2.83 -22.84
N GLY A 421 16.73 2.38 -23.79
CA GLY A 421 16.44 0.97 -24.03
C GLY A 421 15.39 0.35 -23.10
N LEU A 422 14.80 1.11 -22.18
CA LEU A 422 13.71 0.62 -21.33
C LEU A 422 12.39 0.71 -22.14
N ASP A 423 11.76 -0.43 -22.37
CA ASP A 423 10.51 -0.49 -23.13
C ASP A 423 9.28 -0.16 -22.28
N ALA A 424 8.24 0.34 -22.93
CA ALA A 424 7.04 0.81 -22.26
C ALA A 424 6.26 -0.30 -21.53
N ARG A 425 6.43 -1.58 -21.91
CA ARG A 425 5.80 -2.72 -21.23
C ARG A 425 6.48 -2.99 -19.90
N THR A 426 7.81 -2.99 -19.86
CA THR A 426 8.60 -3.08 -18.63
C THR A 426 8.29 -1.91 -17.70
N VAL A 427 8.15 -0.69 -18.23
CA VAL A 427 7.73 0.48 -17.45
C VAL A 427 6.34 0.27 -16.83
N ALA A 428 5.39 -0.28 -17.59
CA ALA A 428 4.04 -0.59 -17.06
C ALA A 428 4.09 -1.64 -15.93
N GLU A 429 4.95 -2.65 -16.03
CA GLU A 429 5.16 -3.63 -14.96
C GLU A 429 5.74 -2.98 -13.69
N ILE A 430 6.79 -2.17 -13.84
CA ILE A 430 7.40 -1.43 -12.72
C ILE A 430 6.35 -0.50 -12.09
N ARG A 431 5.57 0.23 -12.89
CA ARG A 431 4.50 1.10 -12.40
C ARG A 431 3.45 0.33 -11.59
N THR A 432 3.00 -0.81 -12.10
CA THR A 432 2.01 -1.66 -11.42
C THR A 432 2.54 -2.16 -10.07
N ARG A 433 3.75 -2.72 -10.03
CA ARG A 433 4.23 -3.48 -8.89
C ARG A 433 5.12 -2.68 -7.94
N ALA A 434 6.04 -1.84 -8.46
CA ALA A 434 6.92 -1.04 -7.63
C ALA A 434 6.19 0.18 -7.04
N LEU A 435 5.40 0.87 -7.86
CA LEU A 435 4.62 2.05 -7.44
C LEU A 435 3.22 1.68 -6.91
N GLY A 436 2.81 0.41 -7.00
CA GLY A 436 1.51 -0.07 -6.53
C GLY A 436 0.35 0.65 -7.22
N ASP A 437 0.46 0.87 -8.54
CA ASP A 437 -0.60 1.51 -9.30
C ASP A 437 -1.69 0.49 -9.67
N PRO A 438 -2.92 0.66 -9.16
CA PRO A 438 -4.01 -0.25 -9.45
C PRO A 438 -4.58 -0.09 -10.86
N ASP A 439 -4.21 0.97 -11.58
CA ASP A 439 -4.87 1.37 -12.83
C ASP A 439 -3.91 1.50 -14.03
N VAL A 440 -3.10 0.48 -14.27
CA VAL A 440 -2.17 0.46 -15.41
C VAL A 440 -2.77 -0.31 -16.58
N ALA A 441 -2.68 0.29 -17.77
CA ALA A 441 -2.93 -0.36 -19.07
C ALA A 441 -1.59 -0.53 -19.79
N PRO A 442 -1.07 -1.77 -19.93
CA PRO A 442 0.15 -2.01 -20.70
C PRO A 442 -0.02 -1.60 -22.18
N PRO A 443 1.01 -1.04 -22.81
CA PRO A 443 0.92 -0.63 -24.21
C PRO A 443 0.66 -1.83 -25.14
N GLY A 444 -0.14 -1.59 -26.17
CA GLY A 444 -0.53 -2.61 -27.14
C GLY A 444 -1.64 -3.57 -26.66
N LEU A 445 -2.17 -3.38 -25.48
CA LEU A 445 -3.31 -4.11 -24.97
C LEU A 445 -4.55 -3.21 -24.98
N ASP A 446 -5.65 -3.70 -25.58
CA ASP A 446 -6.94 -3.01 -25.52
C ASP A 446 -7.58 -3.30 -24.14
N VAL A 447 -7.43 -2.34 -23.23
CA VAL A 447 -7.95 -2.44 -21.86
C VAL A 447 -9.09 -1.43 -21.71
N PRO A 448 -10.34 -1.89 -21.53
CA PRO A 448 -11.50 -1.02 -21.43
C PRO A 448 -11.40 0.03 -20.31
N ASP A 449 -11.84 1.25 -20.61
CA ASP A 449 -11.95 2.31 -19.60
C ASP A 449 -12.98 1.99 -18.51
N SER A 450 -13.95 1.11 -18.80
CA SER A 450 -14.93 0.63 -17.80
C SER A 450 -14.28 -0.11 -16.62
N TRP A 451 -13.05 -0.62 -16.76
CA TRP A 451 -12.31 -1.31 -15.69
C TRP A 451 -11.61 -0.35 -14.72
N ARG A 452 -11.56 0.95 -15.04
CA ARG A 452 -10.99 1.94 -14.12
C ARG A 452 -11.77 2.03 -12.81
N PRO A 453 -11.04 2.26 -11.70
CA PRO A 453 -9.60 2.47 -11.56
C PRO A 453 -8.83 1.17 -11.23
N TRP A 454 -9.29 0.00 -11.66
CA TRP A 454 -8.80 -1.32 -11.27
C TRP A 454 -8.25 -2.16 -12.43
N ARG A 455 -7.70 -1.52 -13.49
CA ARG A 455 -7.20 -2.22 -14.69
C ARG A 455 -6.09 -3.22 -14.37
N SER A 456 -5.20 -2.93 -13.42
CA SER A 456 -4.16 -3.89 -12.98
C SER A 456 -4.75 -5.16 -12.36
N TYR A 457 -5.85 -5.04 -11.60
CA TYR A 457 -6.57 -6.20 -11.06
C TYR A 457 -7.32 -6.98 -12.14
N ALA A 458 -7.97 -6.29 -13.07
CA ALA A 458 -8.63 -6.93 -14.21
C ALA A 458 -7.64 -7.80 -15.01
N LEU A 459 -6.44 -7.26 -15.28
CA LEU A 459 -5.37 -8.01 -15.96
C LEU A 459 -4.89 -9.22 -15.14
N ASN A 460 -4.86 -9.13 -13.82
CA ASN A 460 -4.53 -10.27 -12.97
C ASN A 460 -5.61 -11.36 -13.01
N HIS A 461 -6.89 -11.01 -13.11
CA HIS A 461 -7.97 -11.98 -13.35
C HIS A 461 -7.81 -12.70 -14.67
N LEU A 462 -7.51 -11.98 -15.76
CA LEU A 462 -7.26 -12.55 -17.09
C LEU A 462 -6.02 -13.46 -17.07
N ARG A 463 -4.94 -13.04 -16.40
CA ARG A 463 -3.72 -13.85 -16.23
C ARG A 463 -4.02 -15.14 -15.46
N ALA A 464 -4.75 -15.06 -14.37
CA ALA A 464 -5.12 -16.22 -13.55
C ALA A 464 -6.08 -17.19 -14.30
N ALA A 465 -6.78 -16.71 -15.31
CA ALA A 465 -7.61 -17.53 -16.22
C ALA A 465 -6.82 -18.12 -17.40
N GLY A 466 -5.55 -17.75 -17.59
CA GLY A 466 -4.75 -18.15 -18.76
C GLY A 466 -5.13 -17.40 -20.05
N GLU A 467 -5.90 -16.32 -19.94
CA GLU A 467 -6.31 -15.50 -21.08
C GLU A 467 -5.28 -14.41 -21.45
N TRP A 468 -4.29 -14.23 -20.61
CA TRP A 468 -3.21 -13.29 -20.83
C TRP A 468 -1.92 -13.74 -20.13
N GLU A 469 -0.81 -13.79 -20.86
CA GLU A 469 0.52 -14.05 -20.32
C GLU A 469 1.32 -12.74 -20.21
N SER A 470 1.84 -12.47 -19.01
CA SER A 470 2.98 -11.56 -18.86
C SER A 470 4.24 -12.37 -19.17
N ARG A 471 5.11 -11.87 -19.99
CA ARG A 471 6.41 -12.52 -20.21
C ARG A 471 7.24 -12.53 -18.95
#